data_ef51722d6c15aef483a9ee5355dd523a
#
_entry.id   ef51722d6c15aef483a9ee5355dd523a
#
_cell.length_a   1.000
_cell.length_b   1.000
_cell.length_c   1.000
_cell.angle_alpha   90.00
_cell.angle_beta   90.00
_cell.angle_gamma   90.00
#
_symmetry.space_group_name_H-M   'P 1'
#
loop_
_entity.id
_entity.type
_entity.pdbx_description
1 polymer ?
#
loop_
_entity_poly.entity_id
_entity_poly.type
_entity_poly.pdbx_seq_one_letter_code
_entity_poly.pdbx_strand_id
1 'polypeptide(L)'
;MGFIEEEQREAERNSEYERARKRAMYLLGSHDYSVAALREKLLNNYTRETAERVTEDMLRYGFLDDEAYARKLASSLIRGKKYGVYRTKTEMKRKGVPNNIIDDALEEYEEDDYSRQLKTVIRKKYLDKIYDRDGRRRTVQALIRRGYGFSEIKKAVLEVLEEEEEQEQ
;
A
#
# COMPACT_ATOMS: atom_id res chain seq x y z
N MET A 1 7.57 10.58 50.74
CA MET A 1 8.17 9.54 49.81
C MET A 1 7.43 9.48 48.49
N GLY A 2 6.12 9.47 48.40
CA GLY A 2 5.38 9.31 47.13
C GLY A 2 5.58 10.46 46.11
N PHE A 3 5.75 11.69 46.53
CA PHE A 3 5.94 12.82 45.61
C PHE A 3 7.26 12.76 44.82
N ILE A 4 8.35 12.37 45.46
CA ILE A 4 9.66 12.25 44.77
C ILE A 4 9.68 11.11 43.77
N GLU A 5 9.01 10.00 44.05
CA GLU A 5 8.86 8.89 43.11
C GLU A 5 7.99 9.24 41.90
N GLU A 6 6.96 10.08 42.11
CA GLU A 6 6.07 10.53 41.04
C GLU A 6 6.76 11.54 40.11
N GLU A 7 7.52 12.49 40.66
CA GLU A 7 8.37 13.40 39.89
C GLU A 7 9.44 12.67 39.07
N GLN A 8 10.07 11.64 39.65
CA GLN A 8 11.07 10.84 38.96
C GLN A 8 10.46 10.06 37.80
N ARG A 9 9.29 9.44 37.99
CA ARG A 9 8.57 8.73 36.91
C ARG A 9 8.13 9.66 35.80
N GLU A 10 7.71 10.89 36.13
CA GLU A 10 7.32 11.87 35.12
C GLU A 10 8.55 12.36 34.32
N ALA A 11 9.67 12.59 34.98
CA ALA A 11 10.92 12.93 34.31
C ALA A 11 11.41 11.82 33.37
N GLU A 12 11.29 10.55 33.77
CA GLU A 12 11.64 9.39 32.95
C GLU A 12 10.72 9.27 31.72
N ARG A 13 9.40 9.43 31.90
CA ARG A 13 8.42 9.43 30.79
C ARG A 13 8.68 10.56 29.79
N ASN A 14 9.00 11.77 30.27
CA ASN A 14 9.34 12.89 29.40
C ASN A 14 10.65 12.66 28.64
N SER A 15 11.65 12.06 29.29
CA SER A 15 12.91 11.69 28.64
C SER A 15 12.70 10.59 27.56
N GLU A 16 11.86 9.60 27.83
CA GLU A 16 11.53 8.56 26.86
C GLU A 16 10.77 9.16 25.65
N TYR A 17 9.81 10.03 25.90
CA TYR A 17 9.05 10.74 24.87
C TYR A 17 9.96 11.54 23.93
N GLU A 18 10.91 12.32 24.46
CA GLU A 18 11.83 13.10 23.63
C GLU A 18 12.72 12.22 22.74
N ARG A 19 13.18 11.06 23.25
CA ARG A 19 13.94 10.11 22.44
C ARG A 19 13.07 9.47 21.35
N ALA A 20 11.85 9.09 21.68
CA ALA A 20 10.90 8.52 20.72
C ALA A 20 10.51 9.53 19.64
N ARG A 21 10.28 10.79 20.01
CA ARG A 21 10.00 11.90 19.09
C ARG A 21 11.15 12.12 18.11
N LYS A 22 12.38 12.18 18.58
CA LYS A 22 13.56 12.27 17.71
C LYS A 22 13.66 11.10 16.75
N ARG A 23 13.38 9.89 17.22
CA ARG A 23 13.35 8.68 16.39
C ARG A 23 12.25 8.76 15.32
N ALA A 24 11.06 9.19 15.68
CA ALA A 24 9.95 9.40 14.74
C ALA A 24 10.33 10.40 13.64
N MET A 25 10.87 11.55 14.00
CA MET A 25 11.31 12.56 13.05
C MET A 25 12.40 12.05 12.10
N TYR A 26 13.35 11.28 12.62
CA TYR A 26 14.37 10.63 11.79
C TYR A 26 13.76 9.65 10.77
N LEU A 27 12.82 8.81 11.20
CA LEU A 27 12.13 7.85 10.34
C LEU A 27 11.33 8.56 9.24
N LEU A 28 10.56 9.57 9.61
CA LEU A 28 9.73 10.37 8.70
C LEU A 28 10.56 11.22 7.72
N GLY A 29 11.78 11.60 8.10
CA GLY A 29 12.71 12.29 7.20
C GLY A 29 13.28 11.40 6.09
N SER A 30 13.23 10.07 6.25
CA SER A 30 13.78 9.12 5.28
C SER A 30 12.72 8.39 4.46
N HIS A 31 11.53 8.15 5.01
CA HIS A 31 10.44 7.39 4.35
C HIS A 31 9.07 7.89 4.79
N ASP A 32 8.09 7.68 3.91
CA ASP A 32 6.69 7.85 4.28
C ASP A 32 6.20 6.63 5.09
N TYR A 33 5.39 6.90 6.11
CA TYR A 33 4.77 5.90 6.97
C TYR A 33 3.28 6.17 7.13
N SER A 34 2.49 5.10 7.30
CA SER A 34 1.17 5.24 7.91
C SER A 34 1.31 5.44 9.43
N VAL A 35 0.26 5.98 10.06
CA VAL A 35 0.20 6.13 11.53
C VAL A 35 0.47 4.79 12.22
N ALA A 36 -0.17 3.71 11.76
CA ALA A 36 0.01 2.38 12.33
C ALA A 36 1.44 1.85 12.15
N ALA A 37 2.05 2.04 10.97
CA ALA A 37 3.40 1.58 10.70
C ALA A 37 4.46 2.35 11.52
N LEU A 38 4.30 3.65 11.71
CA LEU A 38 5.20 4.42 12.58
C LEU A 38 5.07 3.97 14.03
N ARG A 39 3.83 3.80 14.52
CA ARG A 39 3.57 3.29 15.88
C ARG A 39 4.25 1.95 16.12
N GLU A 40 4.09 1.00 15.20
CA GLU A 40 4.74 -0.31 15.28
C GLU A 40 6.27 -0.20 15.36
N LYS A 41 6.86 0.69 14.56
CA LYS A 41 8.31 0.97 14.63
C LYS A 41 8.75 1.51 15.97
N LEU A 42 7.98 2.38 16.59
CA LEU A 42 8.28 2.96 17.91
C LEU A 42 8.11 1.92 19.03
N LEU A 43 7.10 1.05 18.94
CA LEU A 43 6.85 -0.02 19.93
C LEU A 43 8.00 -1.03 20.07
N ASN A 44 8.92 -1.10 19.10
CA ASN A 44 10.11 -1.94 19.22
C ASN A 44 11.10 -1.46 20.30
N ASN A 45 11.04 -0.16 20.70
CA ASN A 45 12.05 0.43 21.58
C ASN A 45 11.45 1.31 22.70
N TYR A 46 10.15 1.58 22.65
CA TYR A 46 9.48 2.50 23.57
C TYR A 46 8.19 1.87 24.11
N THR A 47 7.72 2.39 25.23
CA THR A 47 6.46 1.97 25.82
C THR A 47 5.28 2.28 24.89
N ARG A 48 4.18 1.54 25.07
CA ARG A 48 2.95 1.79 24.30
C ARG A 48 2.46 3.21 24.46
N GLU A 49 2.41 3.72 25.71
CA GLU A 49 1.98 5.08 26.02
C GLU A 49 2.80 6.12 25.25
N THR A 50 4.13 5.99 25.29
CA THR A 50 5.05 6.88 24.56
C THR A 50 4.88 6.77 23.04
N ALA A 51 4.76 5.58 22.50
CA ALA A 51 4.58 5.36 21.06
C ALA A 51 3.25 5.96 20.56
N GLU A 52 2.17 5.79 21.30
CA GLU A 52 0.85 6.38 20.98
C GLU A 52 0.91 7.90 21.04
N ARG A 53 1.42 8.48 22.12
CA ARG A 53 1.56 9.93 22.27
C ARG A 53 2.39 10.58 21.17
N VAL A 54 3.52 9.99 20.81
CA VAL A 54 4.38 10.50 19.72
C VAL A 54 3.67 10.42 18.38
N THR A 55 3.00 9.29 18.06
CA THR A 55 2.27 9.18 16.78
C THR A 55 1.10 10.14 16.68
N GLU A 56 0.36 10.39 17.78
CA GLU A 56 -0.70 11.38 17.83
C GLU A 56 -0.16 12.80 17.59
N ASP A 57 0.98 13.13 18.18
CA ASP A 57 1.62 14.42 17.95
C ASP A 57 2.12 14.57 16.51
N MET A 58 2.71 13.53 15.93
CA MET A 58 3.12 13.55 14.52
C MET A 58 1.91 13.76 13.58
N LEU A 59 0.77 13.15 13.89
CA LEU A 59 -0.49 13.35 13.16
C LEU A 59 -1.01 14.78 13.34
N ARG A 60 -1.06 15.26 14.57
CA ARG A 60 -1.54 16.64 14.91
C ARG A 60 -0.71 17.72 14.23
N TYR A 61 0.59 17.56 14.16
CA TYR A 61 1.50 18.51 13.51
C TYR A 61 1.61 18.31 11.98
N GLY A 62 0.87 17.38 11.39
CA GLY A 62 0.84 17.16 9.96
C GLY A 62 2.07 16.43 9.39
N PHE A 63 2.89 15.79 10.22
CA PHE A 63 3.98 14.92 9.77
C PHE A 63 3.50 13.53 9.32
N LEU A 64 2.29 13.15 9.71
CA LEU A 64 1.58 11.95 9.27
C LEU A 64 0.23 12.36 8.65
N ASP A 65 -0.10 11.71 7.54
CA ASP A 65 -1.36 11.86 6.82
C ASP A 65 -1.65 10.55 6.09
N ASP A 66 -2.52 9.73 6.66
CA ASP A 66 -2.84 8.40 6.09
C ASP A 66 -3.59 8.50 4.76
N GLU A 67 -4.37 9.55 4.51
CA GLU A 67 -5.06 9.74 3.23
C GLU A 67 -4.06 10.10 2.12
N ALA A 68 -3.17 11.07 2.35
CA ALA A 68 -2.13 11.44 1.39
C ALA A 68 -1.18 10.26 1.13
N TYR A 69 -0.80 9.54 2.19
CA TYR A 69 0.01 8.32 2.08
C TYR A 69 -0.69 7.24 1.25
N ALA A 70 -1.97 6.99 1.49
CA ALA A 70 -2.77 6.01 0.76
C ALA A 70 -2.87 6.34 -0.74
N ARG A 71 -3.16 7.59 -1.11
CA ARG A 71 -3.20 8.03 -2.52
C ARG A 71 -1.87 7.81 -3.22
N LYS A 72 -0.77 8.21 -2.61
CA LYS A 72 0.59 8.02 -3.13
C LYS A 72 0.94 6.54 -3.29
N LEU A 73 0.61 5.72 -2.29
CA LEU A 73 0.85 4.28 -2.29
C LEU A 73 0.00 3.58 -3.36
N ALA A 74 -1.29 3.89 -3.47
CA ALA A 74 -2.18 3.37 -4.50
C ALA A 74 -1.63 3.66 -5.90
N SER A 75 -1.25 4.90 -6.18
CA SER A 75 -0.64 5.29 -7.47
C SER A 75 0.62 4.50 -7.77
N SER A 76 1.51 4.32 -6.81
CA SER A 76 2.75 3.54 -6.96
C SER A 76 2.46 2.06 -7.26
N LEU A 77 1.47 1.46 -6.59
CA LEU A 77 1.12 0.04 -6.77
C LEU A 77 0.37 -0.20 -8.09
N ILE A 78 -0.58 0.66 -8.43
CA ILE A 78 -1.41 0.52 -9.62
C ILE A 78 -0.62 0.95 -10.87
N ARG A 79 -0.21 2.22 -10.92
CA ARG A 79 0.46 2.78 -12.10
C ARG A 79 1.92 2.37 -12.24
N GLY A 80 2.64 2.24 -11.11
CA GLY A 80 4.04 1.84 -11.10
C GLY A 80 4.22 0.33 -11.27
N LYS A 81 3.68 -0.47 -10.33
CA LYS A 81 3.85 -1.93 -10.32
C LYS A 81 2.86 -2.68 -11.19
N LYS A 82 1.84 -2.02 -11.71
CA LYS A 82 0.78 -2.64 -12.51
C LYS A 82 0.05 -3.77 -11.75
N TYR A 83 -0.28 -3.51 -10.48
CA TYR A 83 -1.08 -4.44 -9.68
C TYR A 83 -2.57 -4.21 -9.90
N GLY A 84 -3.35 -5.29 -9.90
CA GLY A 84 -4.80 -5.24 -9.85
C GLY A 84 -5.31 -4.85 -8.45
N VAL A 85 -6.61 -4.62 -8.34
CA VAL A 85 -7.25 -4.10 -7.13
C VAL A 85 -7.03 -4.99 -5.90
N TYR A 86 -7.09 -6.31 -6.04
CA TYR A 86 -6.96 -7.23 -4.91
C TYR A 86 -5.57 -7.19 -4.27
N ARG A 87 -4.52 -7.18 -5.08
CA ARG A 87 -3.15 -7.09 -4.57
C ARG A 87 -2.86 -5.69 -4.02
N THR A 88 -3.36 -4.65 -4.66
CA THR A 88 -3.22 -3.28 -4.17
C THR A 88 -3.81 -3.14 -2.77
N LYS A 89 -5.05 -3.59 -2.56
CA LYS A 89 -5.68 -3.60 -1.22
C LYS A 89 -4.85 -4.38 -0.20
N THR A 90 -4.35 -5.54 -0.56
CA THR A 90 -3.51 -6.37 0.33
C THR A 90 -2.21 -5.67 0.73
N GLU A 91 -1.52 -5.06 -0.22
CA GLU A 91 -0.27 -4.34 0.04
C GLU A 91 -0.51 -3.08 0.89
N MET A 92 -1.60 -2.35 0.65
CA MET A 92 -1.97 -1.18 1.45
C MET A 92 -2.30 -1.56 2.90
N LYS A 93 -3.07 -2.64 3.11
CA LYS A 93 -3.33 -3.20 4.45
C LYS A 93 -2.03 -3.59 5.16
N ARG A 94 -1.12 -4.27 4.46
CA ARG A 94 0.19 -4.66 5.00
C ARG A 94 1.04 -3.46 5.40
N LYS A 95 0.84 -2.31 4.75
CA LYS A 95 1.48 -1.03 5.09
C LYS A 95 0.77 -0.26 6.21
N GLY A 96 -0.29 -0.83 6.79
CA GLY A 96 -1.00 -0.27 7.93
C GLY A 96 -2.02 0.82 7.57
N VAL A 97 -2.44 0.92 6.31
CA VAL A 97 -3.50 1.85 5.91
C VAL A 97 -4.86 1.30 6.34
N PRO A 98 -5.72 2.08 7.02
CA PRO A 98 -7.07 1.68 7.41
C PRO A 98 -7.96 1.35 6.20
N ASN A 99 -8.90 0.40 6.36
CA ASN A 99 -9.74 -0.08 5.26
C ASN A 99 -10.57 1.02 4.59
N ASN A 100 -11.19 1.91 5.37
CA ASN A 100 -11.95 3.04 4.83
C ASN A 100 -11.08 3.96 3.97
N ILE A 101 -9.87 4.28 4.41
CA ILE A 101 -8.92 5.11 3.65
C ILE A 101 -8.44 4.38 2.38
N ILE A 102 -8.27 3.05 2.43
CA ILE A 102 -7.96 2.25 1.24
C ILE A 102 -9.10 2.35 0.23
N ASP A 103 -10.33 2.16 0.67
CA ASP A 103 -11.49 2.20 -0.22
C ASP A 103 -11.63 3.58 -0.87
N ASP A 104 -11.55 4.66 -0.09
CA ASP A 104 -11.58 6.04 -0.59
C ASP A 104 -10.45 6.33 -1.60
N ALA A 105 -9.22 5.88 -1.32
CA ALA A 105 -8.09 6.07 -2.22
C ALA A 105 -8.22 5.28 -3.54
N LEU A 106 -8.96 4.19 -3.54
CA LEU A 106 -9.17 3.36 -4.73
C LEU A 106 -10.40 3.79 -5.56
N GLU A 107 -11.34 4.56 -5.00
CA GLU A 107 -12.44 5.16 -5.75
C GLU A 107 -11.98 6.13 -6.86
N GLU A 108 -10.75 6.66 -6.75
CA GLU A 108 -10.15 7.49 -7.82
C GLU A 108 -9.80 6.69 -9.10
N TYR A 109 -9.86 5.35 -9.04
CA TYR A 109 -9.50 4.46 -10.15
C TYR A 109 -10.74 3.74 -10.68
N GLU A 110 -11.10 4.03 -11.92
CA GLU A 110 -12.23 3.40 -12.59
C GLU A 110 -11.91 1.97 -13.06
N GLU A 111 -12.94 1.15 -13.27
CA GLU A 111 -12.80 -0.21 -13.80
C GLU A 111 -12.07 -0.22 -15.14
N ASP A 112 -12.32 0.78 -15.99
CA ASP A 112 -11.67 0.95 -17.28
C ASP A 112 -10.15 1.20 -17.17
N ASP A 113 -9.69 1.84 -16.09
CA ASP A 113 -8.26 2.05 -15.85
C ASP A 113 -7.54 0.73 -15.59
N TYR A 114 -8.14 -0.15 -14.78
CA TYR A 114 -7.62 -1.48 -14.52
C TYR A 114 -7.67 -2.36 -15.78
N SER A 115 -8.74 -2.29 -16.55
CA SER A 115 -8.90 -3.05 -17.80
C SER A 115 -7.84 -2.66 -18.83
N ARG A 116 -7.66 -1.37 -19.10
CA ARG A 116 -6.61 -0.87 -20.01
C ARG A 116 -5.21 -1.26 -19.57
N GLN A 117 -4.96 -1.15 -18.27
CA GLN A 117 -3.69 -1.55 -17.69
C GLN A 117 -3.43 -3.05 -17.83
N LEU A 118 -4.44 -3.88 -17.58
CA LEU A 118 -4.37 -5.34 -17.72
C LEU A 118 -4.04 -5.74 -19.16
N LYS A 119 -4.73 -5.18 -20.15
CA LYS A 119 -4.43 -5.40 -21.58
C LYS A 119 -2.98 -4.99 -21.92
N THR A 120 -2.53 -3.85 -21.40
CA THR A 120 -1.14 -3.42 -21.58
C THR A 120 -0.13 -4.41 -21.00
N VAL A 121 -0.41 -4.96 -19.82
CA VAL A 121 0.46 -5.99 -19.19
C VAL A 121 0.47 -7.27 -20.01
N ILE A 122 -0.70 -7.71 -20.51
CA ILE A 122 -0.82 -8.92 -21.35
C ILE A 122 0.01 -8.74 -22.61
N ARG A 123 -0.18 -7.66 -23.37
CA ARG A 123 0.60 -7.41 -24.60
C ARG A 123 2.10 -7.37 -24.37
N LYS A 124 2.56 -6.65 -23.34
CA LYS A 124 3.99 -6.48 -23.09
C LYS A 124 4.70 -7.71 -22.56
N LYS A 125 4.02 -8.61 -21.83
CA LYS A 125 4.67 -9.68 -21.08
C LYS A 125 4.21 -11.08 -21.43
N TYR A 126 3.04 -11.20 -22.02
CA TYR A 126 2.38 -12.49 -22.18
C TYR A 126 1.81 -12.72 -23.59
N LEU A 127 1.98 -11.81 -24.54
CA LEU A 127 1.39 -11.93 -25.86
C LEU A 127 1.70 -13.28 -26.51
N ASP A 128 2.98 -13.64 -26.62
CA ASP A 128 3.40 -14.92 -27.23
C ASP A 128 2.88 -16.16 -26.47
N LYS A 129 2.48 -15.98 -25.19
CA LYS A 129 2.05 -17.09 -24.33
C LYS A 129 0.57 -17.35 -24.37
N ILE A 130 -0.24 -16.37 -24.80
CA ILE A 130 -1.70 -16.51 -24.78
C ILE A 130 -2.27 -17.23 -26.00
N TYR A 131 -1.47 -17.50 -27.03
CA TYR A 131 -1.91 -18.25 -28.22
C TYR A 131 -2.11 -19.74 -27.96
N ASP A 132 -1.34 -20.37 -27.08
CA ASP A 132 -1.52 -21.76 -26.70
C ASP A 132 -2.27 -21.92 -25.35
N ARG A 133 -2.88 -23.11 -25.16
CA ARG A 133 -3.72 -23.39 -23.98
C ARG A 133 -2.95 -23.36 -22.67
N ASP A 134 -1.76 -23.91 -22.64
CA ASP A 134 -0.95 -24.03 -21.43
C ASP A 134 -0.33 -22.69 -21.07
N GLY A 135 0.08 -21.91 -22.04
CA GLY A 135 0.56 -20.55 -21.87
C GLY A 135 -0.53 -19.63 -21.33
N ARG A 136 -1.75 -19.73 -21.88
CA ARG A 136 -2.93 -19.00 -21.32
C ARG A 136 -3.17 -19.34 -19.86
N ARG A 137 -3.17 -20.63 -19.50
CA ARG A 137 -3.37 -21.05 -18.12
C ARG A 137 -2.31 -20.47 -17.19
N ARG A 138 -1.03 -20.50 -17.56
CA ARG A 138 0.08 -19.92 -16.79
C ARG A 138 -0.04 -18.39 -16.68
N THR A 139 -0.44 -17.73 -17.75
CA THR A 139 -0.69 -16.27 -17.77
C THR A 139 -1.81 -15.89 -16.82
N VAL A 140 -2.94 -16.59 -16.84
CA VAL A 140 -4.05 -16.38 -15.91
C VAL A 140 -3.56 -16.49 -14.45
N GLN A 141 -2.82 -17.55 -14.13
CA GLN A 141 -2.27 -17.73 -12.78
C GLN A 141 -1.31 -16.58 -12.36
N ALA A 142 -0.50 -16.11 -13.29
CA ALA A 142 0.42 -15.01 -13.05
C ALA A 142 -0.34 -13.69 -12.80
N LEU A 143 -1.41 -13.41 -13.53
CA LEU A 143 -2.21 -12.22 -13.41
C LEU A 143 -3.10 -12.23 -12.15
N ILE A 144 -3.61 -13.40 -11.74
CA ILE A 144 -4.27 -13.57 -10.43
C ILE A 144 -3.31 -13.20 -9.30
N ARG A 145 -2.05 -13.67 -9.33
CA ARG A 145 -1.03 -13.27 -8.34
C ARG A 145 -0.70 -11.77 -8.36
N ARG A 146 -0.94 -11.10 -9.48
CA ARG A 146 -0.83 -9.63 -9.59
C ARG A 146 -2.08 -8.89 -9.08
N GLY A 147 -3.13 -9.62 -8.68
CA GLY A 147 -4.34 -9.08 -8.07
C GLY A 147 -5.45 -8.70 -9.03
N TYR A 148 -5.44 -9.21 -10.25
CA TYR A 148 -6.57 -9.08 -11.17
C TYR A 148 -7.60 -10.18 -10.94
N GLY A 149 -8.88 -9.89 -11.18
CA GLY A 149 -9.96 -10.85 -11.09
C GLY A 149 -9.95 -11.85 -12.25
N PHE A 150 -10.37 -13.09 -11.99
CA PHE A 150 -10.39 -14.14 -13.03
C PHE A 150 -11.22 -13.76 -14.25
N SER A 151 -12.43 -13.18 -14.03
CA SER A 151 -13.32 -12.74 -15.10
C SER A 151 -12.72 -11.62 -15.94
N GLU A 152 -12.08 -10.65 -15.29
CA GLU A 152 -11.37 -9.54 -15.94
C GLU A 152 -10.23 -10.05 -16.80
N ILE A 153 -9.43 -10.99 -16.28
CA ILE A 153 -8.30 -11.59 -17.01
C ILE A 153 -8.80 -12.32 -18.24
N LYS A 154 -9.85 -13.14 -18.09
CA LYS A 154 -10.41 -13.92 -19.20
C LYS A 154 -10.92 -13.01 -20.31
N LYS A 155 -11.67 -11.95 -19.95
CA LYS A 155 -12.17 -10.93 -20.88
C LYS A 155 -11.02 -10.23 -21.60
N ALA A 156 -10.03 -9.73 -20.84
CA ALA A 156 -8.89 -9.01 -21.41
C ALA A 156 -8.02 -9.87 -22.35
N VAL A 157 -7.84 -11.17 -22.05
CA VAL A 157 -7.11 -12.08 -22.93
C VAL A 157 -7.85 -12.26 -24.27
N LEU A 158 -9.17 -12.44 -24.24
CA LEU A 158 -9.97 -12.56 -25.46
C LEU A 158 -9.93 -11.29 -26.31
N GLU A 159 -10.14 -10.13 -25.69
CA GLU A 159 -10.08 -8.83 -26.38
C GLU A 159 -8.70 -8.57 -27.00
N VAL A 160 -7.60 -8.93 -26.30
CA VAL A 160 -6.25 -8.76 -26.86
C VAL A 160 -6.06 -9.67 -28.07
N LEU A 161 -6.51 -10.92 -28.04
CA LEU A 161 -6.41 -11.84 -29.18
C LEU A 161 -7.19 -11.34 -30.39
N GLU A 162 -8.44 -10.86 -30.19
CA GLU A 162 -9.28 -10.29 -31.25
C GLU A 162 -8.63 -9.04 -31.86
N GLU A 163 -8.13 -8.13 -31.05
CA GLU A 163 -7.45 -6.89 -31.50
C GLU A 163 -6.15 -7.17 -32.29
N GLU A 164 -5.38 -8.21 -31.93
CA GLU A 164 -4.17 -8.59 -32.67
C GLU A 164 -4.53 -9.25 -34.04
N GLU A 165 -5.58 -10.08 -34.09
CA GLU A 165 -6.06 -10.68 -35.35
C GLU A 165 -6.58 -9.64 -36.34
N GLU A 166 -7.23 -8.55 -35.85
CA GLU A 166 -7.67 -7.43 -36.69
C GLU A 166 -6.53 -6.60 -37.26
N GLN A 167 -5.39 -6.52 -36.57
CA GLN A 167 -4.22 -5.76 -37.01
C GLN A 167 -3.37 -6.50 -38.05
N GLU A 168 -3.49 -7.83 -38.13
CA GLU A 168 -2.79 -8.65 -39.12
C GLU A 168 -3.52 -8.76 -40.48
N GLN A 169 -4.77 -8.25 -40.57
CA GLN A 169 -5.58 -8.23 -41.82
C GLN A 169 -5.41 -6.89 -42.57
#